data_303652f7c1445dd9f1559ee1043092c4
#
_entry.id   303652f7c1445dd9f1559ee1043092c4
#
_cell.length_a   1.000
_cell.length_b   1.000
_cell.length_c   1.000
_cell.angle_alpha   90.00
_cell.angle_beta   90.00
_cell.angle_gamma   90.00
#
_symmetry.space_group_name_H-M   'P 1'
#
loop_
_entity.id
_entity.type
_entity.pdbx_description
1 polymer ?
#
loop_
_entity_poly.entity_id
_entity_poly.type
_entity_poly.pdbx_seq_one_letter_code
_entity_poly.pdbx_strand_id
1 'polypeptide(L)'
;KFSKLLEVDEDSHKGVGRLVFLSYFKNIDILSCYGKQCRSFTFSNDFDEKSIVKNIECDKHETVLTLKNYYLTKIKSHDYLKPTSLKNRILEEFYPKLYLLKQEHKHLKITISLKVEEPNFKQQFITSSATIDTAEMSDLEVVDVDAPYLDMFDKMKLHYTIKENKIDNTIITAICVDGRTYKMDIIAPENIPTGYDIIFLLYSDIFKGQVNASRQELTMNESVLKTVKSLFRKKVA
;
A
#
# COMPACT_ATOMS: atom_id res chain seq x y z
N LYS A 1 -5.37 6.15 -21.15
CA LYS A 1 -5.51 6.75 -19.78
C LYS A 1 -4.31 7.59 -19.36
N PHE A 2 -3.09 7.39 -19.87
CA PHE A 2 -1.93 8.22 -19.52
C PHE A 2 -1.98 9.64 -20.16
N SER A 3 -2.60 9.80 -21.31
CA SER A 3 -2.75 11.08 -22.00
C SER A 3 -3.88 11.97 -21.46
N LYS A 4 -4.81 11.41 -20.69
CA LYS A 4 -5.97 12.12 -20.15
C LYS A 4 -5.80 12.41 -18.67
N LEU A 5 -4.88 13.34 -18.33
CA LEU A 5 -4.49 13.60 -16.95
C LEU A 5 -5.55 14.36 -16.14
N LEU A 6 -6.44 15.07 -16.79
CA LEU A 6 -7.42 15.98 -16.15
C LEU A 6 -8.87 15.76 -16.62
N GLU A 7 -9.11 14.77 -17.48
CA GLU A 7 -10.44 14.53 -18.06
C GLU A 7 -11.25 13.42 -17.38
N VAL A 8 -10.95 13.08 -16.14
CA VAL A 8 -11.72 12.04 -15.43
C VAL A 8 -12.69 12.73 -14.49
N ASP A 9 -13.97 12.69 -14.85
CA ASP A 9 -15.11 13.19 -14.07
C ASP A 9 -15.37 12.41 -12.76
N GLU A 10 -14.42 11.60 -12.31
CA GLU A 10 -14.52 10.88 -11.05
C GLU A 10 -13.78 11.65 -9.95
N ASP A 11 -14.48 12.17 -8.99
CA ASP A 11 -13.97 12.86 -7.78
C ASP A 11 -12.90 12.05 -7.01
N SER A 12 -12.74 10.76 -7.35
CA SER A 12 -11.82 9.85 -6.68
C SER A 12 -10.42 9.72 -7.32
N HIS A 13 -10.20 10.21 -8.56
CA HIS A 13 -8.94 9.98 -9.29
C HIS A 13 -8.26 11.28 -9.74
N LYS A 14 -7.33 11.76 -8.94
CA LYS A 14 -6.54 12.96 -9.31
C LYS A 14 -5.53 12.75 -10.45
N GLY A 15 -5.29 11.52 -10.88
CA GLY A 15 -4.41 11.18 -12.00
C GLY A 15 -2.92 11.48 -11.82
N VAL A 16 -2.54 12.19 -10.74
CA VAL A 16 -1.16 12.66 -10.51
C VAL A 16 -0.22 11.61 -9.91
N GLY A 17 -0.74 10.55 -9.30
CA GLY A 17 0.09 9.53 -8.61
C GLY A 17 1.16 8.91 -9.51
N ARG A 18 0.88 8.72 -10.81
CA ARG A 18 1.83 8.19 -11.80
C ARG A 18 2.97 9.16 -12.12
N LEU A 19 2.78 10.48 -11.91
CA LEU A 19 3.82 11.48 -12.12
C LEU A 19 4.84 11.48 -10.99
N VAL A 20 4.48 10.97 -9.81
CA VAL A 20 5.39 10.87 -8.66
C VAL A 20 6.61 10.02 -9.01
N PHE A 21 6.46 8.96 -9.81
CA PHE A 21 7.60 8.16 -10.25
C PHE A 21 8.65 8.98 -10.98
N LEU A 22 8.23 9.92 -11.86
CA LEU A 22 9.15 10.79 -12.62
C LEU A 22 9.83 11.83 -11.73
N SER A 23 9.34 12.03 -10.50
CA SER A 23 10.03 12.87 -9.51
C SER A 23 11.29 12.21 -8.96
N TYR A 24 11.40 10.89 -9.01
CA TYR A 24 12.48 10.11 -8.43
C TYR A 24 13.29 9.31 -9.45
N PHE A 25 12.72 9.01 -10.62
CA PHE A 25 13.35 8.21 -11.66
C PHE A 25 13.27 8.92 -13.00
N LYS A 26 14.33 8.80 -13.80
CA LYS A 26 14.37 9.41 -15.14
C LYS A 26 13.43 8.70 -16.10
N ASN A 27 13.41 7.38 -16.08
CA ASN A 27 12.64 6.54 -16.99
C ASN A 27 11.97 5.40 -16.23
N ILE A 28 10.80 5.01 -16.70
CA ILE A 28 10.05 3.87 -16.20
C ILE A 28 9.64 3.02 -17.40
N ASP A 29 10.22 1.82 -17.54
CA ASP A 29 9.74 0.88 -18.53
C ASP A 29 8.53 0.15 -17.97
N ILE A 30 7.47 0.15 -18.75
CA ILE A 30 6.19 -0.45 -18.39
C ILE A 30 5.90 -1.58 -19.36
N LEU A 31 5.71 -2.77 -18.83
CA LEU A 31 5.10 -3.90 -19.52
C LEU A 31 3.80 -4.22 -18.81
N SER A 32 2.67 -4.11 -19.51
CA SER A 32 1.36 -4.41 -18.94
C SER A 32 0.62 -5.40 -19.84
N CYS A 33 0.32 -6.57 -19.30
CA CYS A 33 -0.32 -7.67 -19.98
C CYS A 33 -1.70 -7.92 -19.36
N TYR A 34 -2.73 -7.92 -20.19
CA TYR A 34 -4.09 -8.22 -19.79
C TYR A 34 -4.85 -8.90 -20.92
N GLY A 35 -5.54 -9.99 -20.61
CA GLY A 35 -6.14 -10.83 -21.63
C GLY A 35 -5.06 -11.43 -22.55
N LYS A 36 -5.22 -11.26 -23.85
CA LYS A 36 -4.25 -11.73 -24.86
C LYS A 36 -3.32 -10.61 -25.37
N GLN A 37 -3.29 -9.47 -24.71
CA GLN A 37 -2.53 -8.31 -25.17
C GLN A 37 -1.58 -7.79 -24.11
N CYS A 38 -0.33 -7.56 -24.50
CA CYS A 38 0.66 -6.85 -23.72
C CYS A 38 1.02 -5.53 -24.37
N ARG A 39 1.17 -4.50 -23.58
CA ARG A 39 1.68 -3.19 -23.99
C ARG A 39 3.00 -2.92 -23.32
N SER A 40 4.01 -2.55 -24.12
CA SER A 40 5.32 -2.16 -23.62
C SER A 40 5.68 -0.77 -24.11
N PHE A 41 6.08 0.10 -23.18
CA PHE A 41 6.52 1.46 -23.47
C PHE A 41 7.40 2.00 -22.35
N THR A 42 8.18 3.04 -22.67
CA THR A 42 8.96 3.79 -21.66
C THR A 42 8.24 5.08 -21.34
N PHE A 43 7.94 5.27 -20.06
CA PHE A 43 7.34 6.48 -19.53
C PHE A 43 8.45 7.41 -19.00
N SER A 44 8.51 8.64 -19.52
CA SER A 44 9.47 9.69 -19.17
C SER A 44 8.77 11.05 -19.19
N ASN A 45 9.49 12.11 -18.85
CA ASN A 45 8.97 13.48 -18.97
C ASN A 45 8.64 13.86 -20.41
N ASP A 46 9.29 13.22 -21.40
CA ASP A 46 9.10 13.47 -22.83
C ASP A 46 8.04 12.51 -23.45
N PHE A 47 7.30 11.76 -22.63
CA PHE A 47 6.28 10.85 -23.11
C PHE A 47 5.07 11.60 -23.66
N ASP A 48 4.84 11.46 -24.96
CA ASP A 48 3.77 12.12 -25.70
C ASP A 48 3.00 11.15 -26.62
N GLU A 49 2.11 11.67 -27.45
CA GLU A 49 1.32 10.87 -28.40
C GLU A 49 2.16 10.17 -29.47
N LYS A 50 3.39 10.64 -29.72
CA LYS A 50 4.33 10.05 -30.69
C LYS A 50 5.20 8.96 -30.04
N SER A 51 5.11 8.79 -28.73
CA SER A 51 5.90 7.79 -28.02
C SER A 51 5.52 6.38 -28.45
N ILE A 52 6.54 5.57 -28.67
CA ILE A 52 6.36 4.21 -29.21
C ILE A 52 5.71 3.32 -28.15
N VAL A 53 4.53 2.80 -28.46
CA VAL A 53 3.85 1.78 -27.66
C VAL A 53 3.83 0.49 -28.48
N LYS A 54 4.51 -0.52 -27.99
CA LYS A 54 4.54 -1.86 -28.62
C LYS A 54 3.39 -2.70 -28.09
N ASN A 55 2.63 -3.31 -29.00
CA ASN A 55 1.62 -4.31 -28.65
C ASN A 55 2.17 -5.69 -28.98
N ILE A 56 2.07 -6.61 -28.04
CA ILE A 56 2.61 -7.98 -28.13
C ILE A 56 1.47 -8.91 -27.71
N GLU A 57 1.28 -10.01 -28.41
CA GLU A 57 0.39 -11.06 -27.97
C GLU A 57 1.01 -11.87 -26.83
N CYS A 58 0.30 -12.05 -25.74
CA CYS A 58 0.73 -12.91 -24.64
C CYS A 58 -0.46 -13.43 -23.85
N ASP A 59 -0.26 -14.51 -23.13
CA ASP A 59 -1.29 -15.13 -22.29
C ASP A 59 -0.96 -14.98 -20.79
N LYS A 60 -0.69 -13.73 -20.39
CA LYS A 60 -0.31 -13.40 -19.02
C LYS A 60 -1.18 -12.26 -18.49
N HIS A 61 -1.40 -12.26 -17.18
CA HIS A 61 -2.03 -11.18 -16.45
C HIS A 61 -1.01 -10.59 -15.46
N GLU A 62 -0.16 -9.71 -15.97
CA GLU A 62 0.89 -9.09 -15.16
C GLU A 62 1.15 -7.64 -15.58
N THR A 63 1.63 -6.84 -14.64
CA THR A 63 2.20 -5.53 -14.94
C THR A 63 3.58 -5.45 -14.29
N VAL A 64 4.60 -5.15 -15.11
CA VAL A 64 5.97 -4.96 -14.66
C VAL A 64 6.37 -3.50 -14.85
N LEU A 65 6.84 -2.87 -13.79
CA LEU A 65 7.40 -1.53 -13.80
C LEU A 65 8.89 -1.63 -13.51
N THR A 66 9.73 -1.20 -14.45
CA THR A 66 11.17 -1.11 -14.24
C THR A 66 11.58 0.34 -14.14
N LEU A 67 11.85 0.80 -12.92
CA LEU A 67 12.21 2.19 -12.62
C LEU A 67 13.74 2.32 -12.77
N LYS A 68 14.20 3.26 -13.60
CA LYS A 68 15.60 3.41 -13.98
C LYS A 68 16.13 4.80 -13.66
N ASN A 69 17.42 4.88 -13.38
CA ASN A 69 18.13 6.15 -13.17
C ASN A 69 17.53 6.96 -12.03
N TYR A 70 17.61 6.40 -10.83
CA TYR A 70 17.15 7.03 -9.59
C TYR A 70 17.91 8.33 -9.28
N TYR A 71 17.19 9.39 -8.93
CA TYR A 71 17.77 10.69 -8.61
C TYR A 71 18.25 10.76 -7.15
N LEU A 72 19.47 10.34 -6.89
CA LEU A 72 20.10 10.40 -5.54
C LEU A 72 20.24 11.83 -4.99
N THR A 73 20.14 12.86 -5.84
CA THR A 73 20.15 14.25 -5.39
C THR A 73 18.94 14.61 -4.53
N LYS A 74 17.81 13.91 -4.69
CA LYS A 74 16.58 14.14 -3.93
C LYS A 74 16.52 13.30 -2.66
N ILE A 75 17.00 12.07 -2.73
CA ILE A 75 17.06 11.15 -1.59
C ILE A 75 18.48 10.56 -1.57
N LYS A 76 19.24 10.88 -0.52
CA LYS A 76 20.65 10.53 -0.40
C LYS A 76 20.92 9.05 -0.09
N SER A 77 19.89 8.22 0.00
CA SER A 77 19.99 6.82 0.41
C SER A 77 19.03 5.97 -0.41
N HIS A 78 19.39 4.70 -0.66
CA HIS A 78 18.52 3.68 -1.25
C HIS A 78 17.62 2.98 -0.21
N ASP A 79 17.69 3.35 1.07
CA ASP A 79 16.95 2.66 2.14
C ASP A 79 15.43 2.66 1.92
N TYR A 80 14.90 3.75 1.35
CA TYR A 80 13.49 3.86 0.99
C TYR A 80 13.08 2.95 -0.18
N LEU A 81 14.05 2.45 -0.96
CA LEU A 81 13.83 1.56 -2.09
C LEU A 81 14.07 0.10 -1.74
N LYS A 82 14.49 -0.21 -0.52
CA LYS A 82 14.65 -1.61 -0.08
C LYS A 82 13.34 -2.36 -0.25
N PRO A 83 13.33 -3.50 -0.92
CA PRO A 83 12.11 -4.26 -1.19
C PRO A 83 11.28 -4.57 0.07
N THR A 84 11.95 -4.88 1.18
CA THR A 84 11.29 -5.11 2.47
C THR A 84 10.61 -3.84 3.00
N SER A 85 11.26 -2.69 2.90
CA SER A 85 10.69 -1.41 3.34
C SER A 85 9.46 -1.04 2.49
N LEU A 86 9.54 -1.20 1.17
CA LEU A 86 8.41 -0.96 0.26
C LEU A 86 7.26 -1.95 0.50
N LYS A 87 7.57 -3.24 0.70
CA LYS A 87 6.58 -4.26 1.08
C LYS A 87 5.82 -3.82 2.33
N ASN A 88 6.54 -3.45 3.40
CA ASN A 88 5.93 -3.05 4.65
C ASN A 88 5.05 -1.81 4.50
N ARG A 89 5.52 -0.80 3.74
CA ARG A 89 4.70 0.39 3.46
C ARG A 89 3.45 0.09 2.66
N ILE A 90 3.52 -0.80 1.66
CA ILE A 90 2.34 -1.23 0.90
C ILE A 90 1.35 -1.97 1.81
N LEU A 91 1.83 -2.85 2.66
CA LEU A 91 0.99 -3.54 3.63
C LEU A 91 0.37 -2.56 4.63
N GLU A 92 1.17 -1.65 5.20
CA GLU A 92 0.68 -0.62 6.11
C GLU A 92 -0.42 0.24 5.50
N GLU A 93 -0.32 0.63 4.24
CA GLU A 93 -1.25 1.56 3.57
C GLU A 93 -2.49 0.86 3.00
N PHE A 94 -2.33 -0.36 2.50
CA PHE A 94 -3.33 -1.03 1.66
C PHE A 94 -3.80 -2.38 2.18
N TYR A 95 -3.47 -2.76 3.41
CA TYR A 95 -3.84 -4.05 3.96
C TYR A 95 -5.33 -4.39 3.78
N PRO A 96 -6.30 -3.47 4.07
CA PRO A 96 -7.72 -3.75 3.89
C PRO A 96 -8.08 -4.09 2.44
N LYS A 97 -7.48 -3.39 1.48
CA LYS A 97 -7.72 -3.61 0.06
C LYS A 97 -7.17 -4.97 -0.42
N LEU A 98 -5.97 -5.30 0.03
CA LEU A 98 -5.33 -6.58 -0.28
C LEU A 98 -6.09 -7.74 0.36
N TYR A 99 -6.55 -7.56 1.60
CA TYR A 99 -7.35 -8.56 2.30
C TYR A 99 -8.73 -8.78 1.64
N LEU A 100 -9.36 -7.71 1.16
CA LEU A 100 -10.60 -7.83 0.38
C LEU A 100 -10.40 -8.68 -0.89
N LEU A 101 -9.29 -8.49 -1.61
CA LEU A 101 -8.96 -9.33 -2.77
C LEU A 101 -8.82 -10.80 -2.39
N LYS A 102 -8.18 -11.10 -1.25
CA LYS A 102 -8.13 -12.48 -0.73
C LYS A 102 -9.55 -13.03 -0.50
N GLN A 103 -10.41 -12.27 0.17
CA GLN A 103 -11.79 -12.70 0.47
C GLN A 103 -12.62 -12.92 -0.80
N GLU A 104 -12.39 -12.12 -1.82
CA GLU A 104 -13.03 -12.27 -3.14
C GLU A 104 -12.40 -13.38 -4.00
N HIS A 105 -11.46 -14.17 -3.45
CA HIS A 105 -10.68 -15.17 -4.16
C HIS A 105 -9.93 -14.63 -5.40
N LYS A 106 -9.59 -13.35 -5.38
CA LYS A 106 -8.78 -12.69 -6.39
C LYS A 106 -7.31 -12.75 -5.99
N HIS A 107 -6.55 -13.58 -6.64
CA HIS A 107 -5.13 -13.71 -6.38
C HIS A 107 -4.36 -12.52 -6.96
N LEU A 108 -3.66 -11.79 -6.09
CA LEU A 108 -2.73 -10.73 -6.45
C LEU A 108 -1.37 -11.02 -5.84
N LYS A 109 -0.35 -11.03 -6.70
CA LYS A 109 1.05 -11.15 -6.27
C LYS A 109 1.82 -9.91 -6.70
N ILE A 110 2.47 -9.24 -5.76
CA ILE A 110 3.32 -8.07 -5.99
C ILE A 110 4.74 -8.48 -5.63
N THR A 111 5.64 -8.49 -6.62
CA THR A 111 7.07 -8.72 -6.39
C THR A 111 7.82 -7.41 -6.57
N ILE A 112 8.60 -7.04 -5.58
CA ILE A 112 9.44 -5.85 -5.56
C ILE A 112 10.88 -6.32 -5.60
N SER A 113 11.66 -5.83 -6.55
CA SER A 113 13.07 -6.19 -6.68
C SER A 113 13.92 -4.95 -6.80
N LEU A 114 15.06 -4.94 -6.13
CA LEU A 114 16.07 -3.89 -6.23
C LEU A 114 17.39 -4.51 -6.70
N LYS A 115 18.00 -3.87 -7.70
CA LYS A 115 19.33 -4.23 -8.21
C LYS A 115 20.22 -3.01 -8.08
N VAL A 116 21.26 -3.10 -7.25
CA VAL A 116 22.21 -2.03 -7.00
C VAL A 116 23.60 -2.49 -7.40
N GLU A 117 24.36 -1.66 -8.15
CA GLU A 117 25.75 -1.95 -8.47
C GLU A 117 26.61 -1.87 -7.21
N GLU A 118 27.46 -2.87 -7.01
CA GLU A 118 28.34 -2.90 -5.84
C GLU A 118 29.47 -1.87 -6.00
N PRO A 119 29.66 -0.95 -5.03
CA PRO A 119 30.60 0.15 -5.18
C PRO A 119 32.06 -0.28 -5.44
N ASN A 120 32.43 -1.45 -4.92
CA ASN A 120 33.81 -1.94 -4.95
C ASN A 120 34.11 -2.91 -6.11
N PHE A 121 33.10 -3.37 -6.82
CA PHE A 121 33.25 -4.39 -7.86
C PHE A 121 32.42 -3.99 -9.08
N LYS A 122 33.09 -3.39 -10.07
CA LYS A 122 32.44 -3.03 -11.35
C LYS A 122 31.76 -4.25 -11.96
N GLN A 123 30.53 -4.07 -12.38
CA GLN A 123 29.64 -5.09 -12.98
C GLN A 123 29.12 -6.18 -12.03
N GLN A 124 29.38 -6.09 -10.74
CA GLN A 124 28.68 -6.91 -9.75
C GLN A 124 27.47 -6.17 -9.20
N PHE A 125 26.39 -6.90 -9.01
CA PHE A 125 25.14 -6.32 -8.54
C PHE A 125 24.64 -7.08 -7.30
N ILE A 126 24.24 -6.32 -6.30
CA ILE A 126 23.46 -6.85 -5.18
C ILE A 126 22.00 -6.80 -5.59
N THR A 127 21.34 -7.95 -5.55
CA THR A 127 19.90 -8.05 -5.83
C THR A 127 19.17 -8.45 -4.56
N SER A 128 18.13 -7.73 -4.24
CA SER A 128 17.20 -8.06 -3.15
C SER A 128 15.77 -8.05 -3.65
N SER A 129 14.90 -8.85 -3.04
CA SER A 129 13.50 -8.91 -3.42
C SER A 129 12.60 -9.15 -2.20
N ALA A 130 11.35 -8.72 -2.33
CA ALA A 130 10.28 -9.02 -1.38
C ALA A 130 8.97 -9.24 -2.15
N THR A 131 8.10 -10.07 -1.62
CA THR A 131 6.83 -10.40 -2.25
C THR A 131 5.68 -10.16 -1.28
N ILE A 132 4.58 -9.62 -1.80
CA ILE A 132 3.26 -9.61 -1.17
C ILE A 132 2.40 -10.57 -2.00
N ASP A 133 1.81 -11.54 -1.33
CA ASP A 133 0.90 -12.49 -1.96
C ASP A 133 -0.40 -12.52 -1.15
N THR A 134 -1.52 -12.19 -1.79
CA THR A 134 -2.81 -12.15 -1.11
C THR A 134 -3.27 -13.52 -0.62
N ALA A 135 -2.82 -14.61 -1.27
CA ALA A 135 -3.13 -15.96 -0.83
C ALA A 135 -2.43 -16.34 0.49
N GLU A 136 -1.28 -15.72 0.78
CA GLU A 136 -0.48 -15.98 1.99
C GLU A 136 -0.89 -15.09 3.19
N MET A 137 -1.76 -14.10 2.98
CA MET A 137 -2.23 -13.24 4.07
C MET A 137 -3.00 -14.05 5.12
N SER A 138 -2.81 -13.73 6.39
CA SER A 138 -3.54 -14.37 7.49
C SER A 138 -5.03 -14.05 7.42
N ASP A 139 -5.85 -14.98 7.88
CA ASP A 139 -7.27 -14.70 8.08
C ASP A 139 -7.45 -13.80 9.30
N LEU A 140 -8.44 -12.92 9.23
CA LEU A 140 -8.75 -11.99 10.30
C LEU A 140 -10.02 -12.46 11.02
N GLU A 141 -9.95 -12.52 12.34
CA GLU A 141 -11.11 -12.63 13.19
C GLU A 141 -11.85 -11.29 13.27
N VAL A 142 -13.15 -11.33 13.52
CA VAL A 142 -13.98 -10.13 13.59
C VAL A 142 -14.73 -10.12 14.91
N VAL A 143 -14.61 -9.00 15.64
CA VAL A 143 -15.34 -8.76 16.89
C VAL A 143 -15.99 -7.38 16.88
N ASP A 144 -17.16 -7.29 17.49
CA ASP A 144 -17.82 -6.01 17.68
C ASP A 144 -17.14 -5.20 18.79
N VAL A 145 -17.07 -3.90 18.59
CA VAL A 145 -16.57 -2.94 19.58
C VAL A 145 -17.74 -2.04 20.00
N ASP A 146 -18.14 -2.15 21.23
CA ASP A 146 -19.20 -1.31 21.79
C ASP A 146 -18.74 0.15 21.88
N ALA A 147 -19.52 1.05 21.32
CA ALA A 147 -19.23 2.48 21.26
C ALA A 147 -20.38 3.32 21.83
N PRO A 148 -20.73 3.15 23.13
CA PRO A 148 -21.92 3.73 23.72
C PRO A 148 -21.96 5.26 23.75
N TYR A 149 -20.84 5.92 23.50
CA TYR A 149 -20.73 7.39 23.47
C TYR A 149 -20.76 7.99 22.07
N LEU A 150 -20.97 7.16 21.05
CA LEU A 150 -21.02 7.56 19.64
C LEU A 150 -22.43 7.27 19.10
N ASP A 151 -23.43 7.83 19.74
CA ASP A 151 -24.88 7.53 19.65
C ASP A 151 -25.50 7.36 18.26
N MET A 152 -24.83 7.77 17.21
CA MET A 152 -25.31 7.63 15.83
C MET A 152 -24.64 6.49 15.04
N PHE A 153 -23.64 5.80 15.62
CA PHE A 153 -22.79 4.85 14.88
C PHE A 153 -22.62 3.55 15.67
N ASP A 154 -23.67 2.80 15.78
CA ASP A 154 -23.79 1.62 16.65
C ASP A 154 -22.80 0.49 16.39
N LYS A 155 -22.01 0.51 15.33
CA LYS A 155 -21.26 -0.67 14.95
C LYS A 155 -19.82 -0.34 14.53
N MET A 156 -18.93 -0.43 15.48
CA MET A 156 -17.52 -0.57 15.19
C MET A 156 -17.16 -2.06 15.14
N LYS A 157 -16.34 -2.46 14.19
CA LYS A 157 -15.81 -3.82 14.06
C LYS A 157 -14.30 -3.80 14.07
N LEU A 158 -13.73 -4.62 14.92
CA LEU A 158 -12.31 -4.88 14.94
C LEU A 158 -12.04 -6.17 14.18
N HIS A 159 -11.30 -6.06 13.07
CA HIS A 159 -10.73 -7.19 12.36
C HIS A 159 -9.30 -7.37 12.84
N TYR A 160 -8.94 -8.55 13.32
CA TYR A 160 -7.63 -8.75 13.92
C TYR A 160 -7.04 -10.12 13.68
N THR A 161 -5.73 -10.20 13.76
CA THR A 161 -4.98 -11.45 13.92
C THR A 161 -3.71 -11.20 14.72
N ILE A 162 -3.33 -12.20 15.51
CA ILE A 162 -2.04 -12.28 16.19
C ILE A 162 -1.50 -13.65 15.82
N LYS A 163 -0.41 -13.69 15.04
CA LYS A 163 0.15 -14.92 14.53
C LYS A 163 1.66 -14.94 14.71
N GLU A 164 2.21 -16.04 15.21
CA GLU A 164 3.66 -16.21 15.29
C GLU A 164 4.30 -16.11 13.90
N ASN A 165 5.27 -15.22 13.77
CA ASN A 165 6.06 -15.02 12.56
C ASN A 165 7.48 -14.63 12.95
N LYS A 166 8.42 -15.59 12.84
CA LYS A 166 9.82 -15.41 13.26
C LYS A 166 10.69 -14.70 12.23
N ILE A 167 10.15 -14.48 11.01
CA ILE A 167 10.94 -13.98 9.88
C ILE A 167 10.69 -12.49 9.65
N ASP A 168 9.43 -12.09 9.58
CA ASP A 168 9.01 -10.73 9.24
C ASP A 168 7.87 -10.32 10.19
N ASN A 169 8.12 -9.40 11.10
CA ASN A 169 7.06 -8.89 11.98
C ASN A 169 6.25 -7.82 11.27
N THR A 170 5.00 -8.10 10.98
CA THR A 170 4.07 -7.10 10.44
C THR A 170 3.20 -6.58 11.57
N ILE A 171 3.32 -5.30 11.89
CA ILE A 171 2.53 -4.65 12.95
C ILE A 171 1.71 -3.55 12.32
N ILE A 172 0.39 -3.76 12.25
CA ILE A 172 -0.56 -2.79 11.70
C ILE A 172 -1.65 -2.55 12.72
N THR A 173 -1.70 -1.34 13.25
CA THR A 173 -2.79 -0.88 14.12
C THR A 173 -3.38 0.38 13.49
N ALA A 174 -4.62 0.29 12.98
CA ALA A 174 -5.15 1.34 12.13
C ALA A 174 -6.69 1.44 12.15
N ILE A 175 -7.18 2.63 11.83
CA ILE A 175 -8.53 2.86 11.34
C ILE A 175 -8.57 2.61 9.85
N CYS A 176 -9.62 2.00 9.35
CA CYS A 176 -9.81 1.71 7.93
C CYS A 176 -10.85 2.65 7.31
N VAL A 177 -10.45 3.38 6.27
CA VAL A 177 -11.31 4.28 5.51
C VAL A 177 -11.09 4.07 4.01
N ASP A 178 -12.14 3.79 3.27
CA ASP A 178 -12.10 3.64 1.80
C ASP A 178 -11.00 2.67 1.30
N GLY A 179 -10.78 1.57 2.03
CA GLY A 179 -9.79 0.55 1.68
C GLY A 179 -8.34 0.93 1.98
N ARG A 180 -8.11 2.00 2.75
CA ARG A 180 -6.80 2.42 3.27
C ARG A 180 -6.75 2.36 4.78
N THR A 181 -5.56 2.27 5.30
CA THR A 181 -5.28 2.33 6.74
C THR A 181 -4.79 3.72 7.14
N TYR A 182 -5.23 4.14 8.31
CA TYR A 182 -4.74 5.34 9.00
C TYR A 182 -4.19 4.90 10.35
N LYS A 183 -2.88 4.96 10.48
CA LYS A 183 -2.16 4.43 11.64
C LYS A 183 -2.67 5.03 12.95
N MET A 184 -2.87 4.16 13.94
CA MET A 184 -3.19 4.53 15.30
C MET A 184 -2.20 3.85 16.26
N ASP A 185 -1.43 4.64 16.99
CA ASP A 185 -0.54 4.12 18.03
C ASP A 185 -1.36 3.75 19.27
N ILE A 186 -1.87 2.51 19.29
CA ILE A 186 -2.70 1.98 20.38
C ILE A 186 -1.94 1.06 21.31
N ILE A 187 -0.89 0.43 20.83
CA ILE A 187 0.01 -0.43 21.62
C ILE A 187 1.31 0.36 21.84
N ALA A 188 1.76 0.42 23.06
CA ALA A 188 3.06 1.01 23.35
C ALA A 188 4.17 0.13 22.76
N PRO A 189 5.23 0.72 22.16
CA PRO A 189 6.28 -0.06 21.47
C PRO A 189 6.91 -1.15 22.35
N GLU A 190 7.07 -0.89 23.63
CA GLU A 190 7.62 -1.82 24.63
C GLU A 190 6.72 -3.04 24.89
N ASN A 191 5.44 -2.95 24.56
CA ASN A 191 4.46 -4.03 24.73
C ASN A 191 4.26 -4.85 23.47
N ILE A 192 4.98 -4.55 22.40
CA ILE A 192 4.88 -5.29 21.15
C ILE A 192 5.79 -6.51 21.23
N PRO A 193 5.25 -7.75 21.24
CA PRO A 193 6.07 -8.95 21.28
C PRO A 193 6.83 -9.09 19.95
N THR A 194 8.09 -9.50 20.04
CA THR A 194 8.88 -9.87 18.87
C THR A 194 8.45 -11.25 18.36
N GLY A 195 8.54 -11.46 17.05
CA GLY A 195 8.21 -12.76 16.44
C GLY A 195 6.73 -12.99 16.18
N TYR A 196 5.93 -11.91 16.09
CA TYR A 196 4.52 -11.99 15.79
C TYR A 196 4.08 -10.98 14.73
N ASP A 197 3.20 -11.40 13.84
CA ASP A 197 2.36 -10.49 13.07
C ASP A 197 1.18 -10.07 13.94
N ILE A 198 0.99 -8.76 14.06
CA ILE A 198 -0.09 -8.17 14.85
C ILE A 198 -0.85 -7.21 13.95
N ILE A 199 -2.08 -7.56 13.62
CA ILE A 199 -2.92 -6.75 12.75
C ILE A 199 -4.22 -6.45 13.46
N PHE A 200 -4.47 -5.18 13.68
CA PHE A 200 -5.69 -4.65 14.26
C PHE A 200 -6.26 -3.56 13.35
N LEU A 201 -7.37 -3.84 12.69
CA LEU A 201 -8.04 -2.95 11.75
C LEU A 201 -9.43 -2.60 12.28
N LEU A 202 -9.65 -1.34 12.61
CA LEU A 202 -10.91 -0.84 13.10
C LEU A 202 -11.75 -0.27 11.96
N TYR A 203 -12.94 -0.78 11.79
CA TYR A 203 -13.93 -0.35 10.81
C TYR A 203 -15.14 0.28 11.50
N SER A 204 -15.64 1.38 10.95
CA SER A 204 -16.91 1.99 11.35
C SER A 204 -17.40 2.94 10.26
N ASP A 205 -18.70 3.13 10.19
CA ASP A 205 -19.30 4.09 9.29
C ASP A 205 -18.95 5.55 9.65
N ILE A 206 -18.60 5.81 10.94
CA ILE A 206 -18.13 7.13 11.38
C ILE A 206 -16.89 7.62 10.63
N PHE A 207 -16.12 6.70 10.03
CA PHE A 207 -14.88 7.03 9.32
C PHE A 207 -15.12 7.43 7.86
N LYS A 208 -16.30 7.17 7.30
CA LYS A 208 -16.63 7.48 5.90
C LYS A 208 -16.51 8.97 5.65
N GLY A 209 -15.78 9.34 4.61
CA GLY A 209 -15.58 10.74 4.23
C GLY A 209 -14.70 11.55 5.19
N GLN A 210 -14.15 10.95 6.24
CA GLN A 210 -13.33 11.64 7.25
C GLN A 210 -11.84 11.66 6.86
N VAL A 211 -11.57 11.97 5.60
CA VAL A 211 -10.21 12.06 5.06
C VAL A 211 -10.06 13.31 4.21
N ASN A 212 -8.85 13.89 4.24
CA ASN A 212 -8.56 15.04 3.39
C ASN A 212 -8.54 14.66 1.89
N ALA A 213 -8.59 15.66 1.03
CA ALA A 213 -8.63 15.47 -0.41
C ALA A 213 -7.41 14.69 -0.96
N SER A 214 -6.26 14.70 -0.28
CA SER A 214 -5.08 13.92 -0.65
C SER A 214 -5.12 12.48 -0.10
N ARG A 215 -6.10 12.16 0.76
CA ARG A 215 -6.24 10.87 1.46
C ARG A 215 -4.99 10.49 2.27
N GLN A 216 -4.31 11.47 2.83
CA GLN A 216 -3.13 11.27 3.67
C GLN A 216 -3.43 11.41 5.15
N GLU A 217 -4.48 12.16 5.51
CA GLU A 217 -4.81 12.48 6.89
C GLU A 217 -6.29 12.35 7.17
N LEU A 218 -6.61 11.96 8.40
CA LEU A 218 -7.98 11.99 8.91
C LEU A 218 -8.37 13.43 9.22
N THR A 219 -9.58 13.83 8.79
CA THR A 219 -10.18 15.14 9.08
C THR A 219 -11.16 15.09 10.26
N MET A 220 -11.21 13.96 10.94
CA MET A 220 -12.08 13.72 12.09
C MET A 220 -11.78 14.68 13.24
N ASN A 221 -12.83 15.10 13.95
CA ASN A 221 -12.68 15.92 15.15
C ASN A 221 -11.78 15.22 16.19
N GLU A 222 -10.87 15.96 16.81
CA GLU A 222 -9.91 15.42 17.78
C GLU A 222 -10.57 14.73 18.99
N SER A 223 -11.71 15.25 19.48
CA SER A 223 -12.42 14.65 20.60
C SER A 223 -12.99 13.27 20.24
N VAL A 224 -13.55 13.14 19.02
CA VAL A 224 -14.05 11.87 18.49
C VAL A 224 -12.89 10.90 18.28
N LEU A 225 -11.77 11.38 17.71
CA LEU A 225 -10.58 10.56 17.49
C LEU A 225 -9.98 10.03 18.81
N LYS A 226 -9.96 10.87 19.87
CA LYS A 226 -9.53 10.45 21.21
C LYS A 226 -10.44 9.37 21.79
N THR A 227 -11.76 9.52 21.63
CA THR A 227 -12.74 8.52 22.07
C THR A 227 -12.55 7.20 21.33
N VAL A 228 -12.44 7.24 20.00
CA VAL A 228 -12.17 6.06 19.16
C VAL A 228 -10.86 5.37 19.59
N LYS A 229 -9.81 6.13 19.80
CA LYS A 229 -8.51 5.61 20.24
C LYS A 229 -8.60 4.91 21.61
N SER A 230 -9.36 5.48 22.52
CA SER A 230 -9.61 4.88 23.85
C SER A 230 -10.38 3.59 23.77
N LEU A 231 -11.47 3.55 22.98
CA LEU A 231 -12.26 2.34 22.74
C LEU A 231 -11.42 1.23 22.09
N PHE A 232 -10.62 1.60 21.09
CA PHE A 232 -9.74 0.68 20.39
C PHE A 232 -8.71 0.07 21.36
N ARG A 233 -8.02 0.90 22.15
CA ARG A 233 -7.09 0.43 23.19
C ARG A 233 -7.76 -0.53 24.17
N LYS A 234 -8.92 -0.16 24.69
CA LYS A 234 -9.65 -1.00 25.64
C LYS A 234 -10.03 -2.36 25.05
N LYS A 235 -10.28 -2.44 23.75
CA LYS A 235 -10.65 -3.70 23.09
C LYS A 235 -9.45 -4.59 22.81
N VAL A 236 -8.28 -4.00 22.63
CA VAL A 236 -7.01 -4.73 22.29
C VAL A 236 -6.22 -5.12 23.55
N ALA A 237 -6.37 -4.38 24.64
CA ALA A 237 -5.77 -4.71 25.93
C ALA A 237 -6.43 -5.92 26.57
#